data_b75be7f50179d46068beda77db7506f5
#
_entry.id   b75be7f50179d46068beda77db7506f5
#
_cell.length_a   1.000
_cell.length_b   1.000
_cell.length_c   1.000
_cell.angle_alpha   90.00
_cell.angle_beta   90.00
_cell.angle_gamma   90.00
#
_symmetry.space_group_name_H-M   'P 1'
#
loop_
_entity.id
_entity.type
_entity.pdbx_description
1 polymer ?
#
loop_
_entity_poly.entity_id
_entity_poly.type
_entity_poly.pdbx_seq_one_letter_code
_entity_poly.pdbx_strand_id
1 'polypeptide(L)'
;MATIKQINANRKNALLSKGPKTDLGKLNSSKNSLKHGLTAKQLVIGENLKEFEKYRDRMIDALKPEGILEEQVVFKIIDVGFRLRRIGGIEAGIYNQEILHHEADEYKNKIAEKIEFKEEEELVQSSDKSTNLKGLAFCRDSKYGSAILKLNTIEDKLMNKYYRLLDILKMMQEAR
;
A
#
# COMPACT_ATOMS: atom_id res chain seq x y z
N MET A 1 -17.00 -23.75 -7.49
CA MET A 1 -16.57 -23.42 -8.86
C MET A 1 -17.76 -22.90 -9.65
N ALA A 2 -17.58 -21.88 -10.51
CA ALA A 2 -18.67 -21.35 -11.35
C ALA A 2 -19.00 -22.36 -12.47
N THR A 3 -20.27 -22.55 -12.77
CA THR A 3 -20.71 -23.42 -13.86
C THR A 3 -20.43 -22.79 -15.23
N ILE A 4 -20.30 -23.61 -16.28
CA ILE A 4 -20.08 -23.13 -17.66
C ILE A 4 -21.18 -22.15 -18.10
N LYS A 5 -22.42 -22.38 -17.68
CA LYS A 5 -23.55 -21.47 -17.94
C LYS A 5 -23.32 -20.09 -17.28
N GLN A 6 -22.84 -20.05 -16.05
CA GLN A 6 -22.53 -18.81 -15.35
C GLN A 6 -21.35 -18.08 -16.01
N ILE A 7 -20.30 -18.78 -16.42
CA ILE A 7 -19.16 -18.20 -17.12
C ILE A 7 -19.59 -17.56 -18.44
N ASN A 8 -20.42 -18.25 -19.24
CA ASN A 8 -20.92 -17.73 -20.51
C ASN A 8 -21.86 -16.53 -20.32
N ALA A 9 -22.75 -16.58 -19.32
CA ALA A 9 -23.60 -15.45 -18.96
C ALA A 9 -22.78 -14.23 -18.52
N ASN A 10 -21.76 -14.43 -17.69
CA ASN A 10 -20.87 -13.35 -17.24
C ASN A 10 -20.07 -12.74 -18.40
N ARG A 11 -19.57 -13.55 -19.34
CA ARG A 11 -18.91 -13.03 -20.56
C ARG A 11 -19.85 -12.19 -21.40
N LYS A 12 -21.09 -12.67 -21.60
CA LYS A 12 -22.11 -11.91 -22.36
C LYS A 12 -22.45 -10.58 -21.68
N ASN A 13 -22.64 -10.60 -20.37
CA ASN A 13 -22.92 -9.40 -19.58
C ASN A 13 -21.73 -8.42 -19.57
N ALA A 14 -20.50 -8.92 -19.53
CA ALA A 14 -19.29 -8.09 -19.61
C ALA A 14 -19.18 -7.33 -20.93
N LEU A 15 -19.58 -7.93 -22.06
CA LEU A 15 -19.64 -7.27 -23.38
C LEU A 15 -20.70 -6.16 -23.43
N LEU A 16 -21.76 -6.29 -22.66
CA LEU A 16 -22.84 -5.28 -22.56
C LEU A 16 -22.52 -4.17 -21.55
N SER A 17 -21.59 -4.40 -20.67
CA SER A 17 -21.19 -3.44 -19.64
C SER A 17 -20.32 -2.33 -20.23
N LYS A 18 -20.88 -1.13 -20.32
CA LYS A 18 -20.18 0.07 -20.85
C LYS A 18 -19.51 0.92 -19.76
N GLY A 19 -19.46 0.43 -18.52
CA GLY A 19 -18.95 1.20 -17.38
C GLY A 19 -19.81 2.43 -17.03
N PRO A 20 -19.37 3.25 -16.07
CA PRO A 20 -20.11 4.44 -15.64
C PRO A 20 -20.07 5.52 -16.73
N LYS A 21 -21.24 6.07 -17.07
CA LYS A 21 -21.39 7.11 -18.11
C LYS A 21 -21.36 8.53 -17.55
N THR A 22 -21.77 8.72 -16.30
CA THR A 22 -21.77 10.02 -15.63
C THR A 22 -20.42 10.33 -15.01
N ASP A 23 -20.05 11.60 -14.91
CA ASP A 23 -18.77 12.02 -14.31
C ASP A 23 -18.71 11.63 -12.82
N LEU A 24 -19.82 11.73 -12.09
CA LEU A 24 -19.93 11.24 -10.72
C LEU A 24 -19.73 9.70 -10.64
N GLY A 25 -20.30 8.96 -11.57
CA GLY A 25 -20.14 7.50 -11.67
C GLY A 25 -18.69 7.10 -12.01
N LYS A 26 -18.03 7.84 -12.91
CA LYS A 26 -16.59 7.65 -13.23
C LYS A 26 -15.72 7.94 -12.01
N LEU A 27 -16.01 9.04 -11.29
CA LEU A 27 -15.30 9.40 -10.06
C LEU A 27 -15.45 8.32 -8.97
N ASN A 28 -16.67 7.82 -8.76
CA ASN A 28 -16.92 6.75 -7.79
C ASN A 28 -16.26 5.43 -8.20
N SER A 29 -16.30 5.07 -9.48
CA SER A 29 -15.61 3.87 -9.99
C SER A 29 -14.09 3.99 -9.86
N SER A 30 -13.53 5.17 -10.13
CA SER A 30 -12.11 5.46 -9.92
C SER A 30 -11.73 5.36 -8.44
N LYS A 31 -12.54 5.90 -7.52
CA LYS A 31 -12.32 5.75 -6.06
C LYS A 31 -12.39 4.29 -5.61
N ASN A 32 -13.32 3.49 -6.14
CA ASN A 32 -13.45 2.08 -5.81
C ASN A 32 -12.27 1.24 -6.32
N SER A 33 -11.60 1.65 -7.40
CA SER A 33 -10.37 1.00 -7.88
C SER A 33 -9.14 1.37 -7.04
N LEU A 34 -9.21 2.47 -6.28
CA LEU A 34 -8.14 2.97 -5.41
C LEU A 34 -8.24 2.37 -4.00
N LYS A 35 -8.12 1.05 -3.88
CA LYS A 35 -8.26 0.38 -2.57
C LYS A 35 -7.19 0.80 -1.55
N HIS A 36 -5.96 1.01 -1.99
CA HIS A 36 -4.83 1.37 -1.10
C HIS A 36 -3.78 2.27 -1.76
N GLY A 37 -4.00 2.76 -2.97
CA GLY A 37 -3.10 3.68 -3.68
C GLY A 37 -1.74 3.12 -4.13
N LEU A 38 -1.35 1.91 -3.69
CA LEU A 38 -0.05 1.31 -4.03
C LEU A 38 0.12 0.97 -5.50
N THR A 39 -0.98 0.73 -6.20
CA THR A 39 -1.01 0.49 -7.65
C THR A 39 -1.39 1.73 -8.46
N ALA A 40 -1.73 2.84 -7.80
CA ALA A 40 -2.07 4.08 -8.48
C ALA A 40 -0.84 4.67 -9.17
N LYS A 41 -0.99 5.01 -10.44
CA LYS A 41 0.05 5.69 -11.25
C LYS A 41 0.04 7.21 -11.05
N GLN A 42 -0.96 7.74 -10.37
CA GLN A 42 -1.14 9.16 -10.10
C GLN A 42 -1.16 9.40 -8.59
N LEU A 43 -1.10 10.67 -8.19
CA LEU A 43 -1.24 11.07 -6.80
C LEU A 43 -2.58 10.58 -6.23
N VAL A 44 -2.54 10.07 -5.00
CA VAL A 44 -3.74 9.70 -4.25
C VAL A 44 -4.21 10.84 -3.36
N ILE A 45 -5.47 10.78 -2.92
CA ILE A 45 -6.04 11.80 -2.03
C ILE A 45 -5.18 11.91 -0.77
N GLY A 46 -4.78 13.14 -0.42
CA GLY A 46 -3.93 13.42 0.72
C GLY A 46 -2.43 13.55 0.39
N GLU A 47 -2.01 13.21 -0.82
CA GLU A 47 -0.63 13.44 -1.25
C GLU A 47 -0.42 14.88 -1.71
N ASN A 48 0.75 15.43 -1.38
CA ASN A 48 1.10 16.80 -1.73
C ASN A 48 1.79 16.83 -3.11
N LEU A 49 1.17 17.51 -4.08
CA LEU A 49 1.70 17.67 -5.42
C LEU A 49 3.11 18.31 -5.40
N LYS A 50 3.33 19.29 -4.54
CA LYS A 50 4.65 19.98 -4.43
C LYS A 50 5.75 19.04 -3.94
N GLU A 51 5.43 18.08 -3.06
CA GLU A 51 6.38 17.07 -2.63
C GLU A 51 6.73 16.10 -3.76
N PHE A 52 5.74 15.70 -4.54
CA PHE A 52 5.97 14.88 -5.72
C PHE A 52 6.83 15.61 -6.76
N GLU A 53 6.53 16.87 -7.07
CA GLU A 53 7.31 17.68 -8.00
C GLU A 53 8.75 17.83 -7.53
N LYS A 54 8.98 18.17 -6.26
CA LYS A 54 10.32 18.25 -5.66
C LYS A 54 11.07 16.93 -5.72
N TYR A 55 10.38 15.81 -5.49
CA TYR A 55 10.99 14.48 -5.60
C TYR A 55 11.36 14.17 -7.05
N ARG A 56 10.44 14.40 -8.00
CA ARG A 56 10.65 14.23 -9.43
C ARG A 56 11.87 15.02 -9.92
N ASP A 57 11.91 16.31 -9.61
CA ASP A 57 12.97 17.21 -10.09
C ASP A 57 14.34 16.77 -9.56
N ARG A 58 14.42 16.40 -8.27
CA ARG A 58 15.65 15.85 -7.69
C ARG A 58 16.09 14.53 -8.34
N MET A 59 15.16 13.68 -8.72
CA MET A 59 15.48 12.42 -9.39
C MET A 59 15.98 12.65 -10.83
N ILE A 60 15.38 13.58 -11.56
CA ILE A 60 15.83 13.98 -12.90
C ILE A 60 17.25 14.56 -12.83
N ASP A 61 17.51 15.47 -11.87
CA ASP A 61 18.83 16.06 -11.68
C ASP A 61 19.90 15.03 -11.31
N ALA A 62 19.54 14.01 -10.52
CA ALA A 62 20.46 12.96 -10.09
C ALA A 62 20.75 11.94 -11.20
N LEU A 63 19.72 11.55 -11.97
CA LEU A 63 19.82 10.49 -12.97
C LEU A 63 20.24 11.01 -14.35
N LYS A 64 20.12 12.31 -14.62
CA LYS A 64 20.57 13.02 -15.84
C LYS A 64 20.24 12.27 -17.13
N PRO A 65 18.95 12.01 -17.43
CA PRO A 65 18.58 11.29 -18.64
C PRO A 65 18.92 12.10 -19.90
N GLU A 66 19.42 11.45 -20.93
CA GLU A 66 19.63 12.01 -22.25
C GLU A 66 18.77 11.29 -23.29
N GLY A 67 17.91 12.04 -23.93
CA GLY A 67 17.00 11.54 -24.95
C GLY A 67 15.77 10.86 -24.38
N ILE A 68 14.79 10.70 -25.27
CA ILE A 68 13.42 10.29 -24.91
C ILE A 68 13.31 8.91 -24.25
N LEU A 69 14.20 7.98 -24.61
CA LEU A 69 14.15 6.63 -24.06
C LEU A 69 14.60 6.60 -22.59
N GLU A 70 15.68 7.30 -22.26
CA GLU A 70 16.14 7.42 -20.87
C GLU A 70 15.16 8.22 -20.02
N GLU A 71 14.61 9.31 -20.56
CA GLU A 71 13.53 10.06 -19.89
C GLU A 71 12.35 9.16 -19.53
N GLN A 72 11.91 8.30 -20.43
CA GLN A 72 10.82 7.35 -20.16
C GLN A 72 11.17 6.36 -19.03
N VAL A 73 12.42 5.88 -19.01
CA VAL A 73 12.90 4.99 -17.92
C VAL A 73 12.95 5.75 -16.62
N VAL A 74 13.50 6.97 -16.59
CA VAL A 74 13.57 7.82 -15.40
C VAL A 74 12.18 8.16 -14.87
N PHE A 75 11.22 8.50 -15.72
CA PHE A 75 9.83 8.70 -15.26
C PHE A 75 9.22 7.45 -14.62
N LYS A 76 9.54 6.25 -15.13
CA LYS A 76 9.11 5.00 -14.48
C LYS A 76 9.81 4.76 -13.15
N ILE A 77 11.08 5.11 -13.02
CA ILE A 77 11.83 5.04 -11.75
C ILE A 77 11.18 5.97 -10.72
N ILE A 78 10.87 7.21 -11.11
CA ILE A 78 10.19 8.20 -10.26
C ILE A 78 8.82 7.67 -9.80
N ASP A 79 8.00 7.14 -10.72
CA ASP A 79 6.68 6.58 -10.37
C ASP A 79 6.80 5.43 -9.36
N VAL A 80 7.70 4.49 -9.59
CA VAL A 80 7.90 3.35 -8.69
C VAL A 80 8.47 3.81 -7.35
N GLY A 81 9.46 4.69 -7.35
CA GLY A 81 10.07 5.21 -6.13
C GLY A 81 9.09 6.01 -5.28
N PHE A 82 8.21 6.80 -5.89
CA PHE A 82 7.17 7.53 -5.18
C PHE A 82 6.12 6.61 -4.56
N ARG A 83 5.81 5.49 -5.24
CA ARG A 83 4.91 4.46 -4.70
C ARG A 83 5.52 3.71 -3.52
N LEU A 84 6.83 3.45 -3.54
CA LEU A 84 7.55 2.87 -2.41
C LEU A 84 7.46 3.75 -1.15
N ARG A 85 7.50 5.08 -1.29
CA ARG A 85 7.35 6.01 -0.17
C ARG A 85 6.00 5.94 0.54
N ARG A 86 4.95 5.45 -0.14
CA ARG A 86 3.61 5.26 0.46
C ARG A 86 3.57 4.11 1.45
N ILE A 87 4.44 3.12 1.29
CA ILE A 87 4.40 1.86 2.04
C ILE A 87 4.50 2.10 3.53
N GLY A 88 5.48 2.88 3.98
CA GLY A 88 5.65 3.19 5.40
C GLY A 88 4.46 3.91 6.01
N GLY A 89 3.81 4.81 5.26
CA GLY A 89 2.57 5.48 5.72
C GLY A 89 1.39 4.52 5.82
N ILE A 90 1.28 3.57 4.88
CA ILE A 90 0.22 2.55 4.91
C ILE A 90 0.45 1.56 6.05
N GLU A 91 1.69 1.12 6.25
CA GLU A 91 2.06 0.25 7.35
C GLU A 91 1.73 0.89 8.71
N ALA A 92 2.16 2.14 8.90
CA ALA A 92 1.81 2.91 10.10
C ALA A 92 0.29 3.04 10.27
N GLY A 93 -0.45 3.26 9.18
CA GLY A 93 -1.91 3.32 9.19
C GLY A 93 -2.56 2.01 9.61
N ILE A 94 -2.04 0.86 9.17
CA ILE A 94 -2.52 -0.48 9.58
C ILE A 94 -2.32 -0.65 11.08
N TYR A 95 -1.12 -0.37 11.60
CA TYR A 95 -0.86 -0.46 13.04
C TYR A 95 -1.74 0.48 13.85
N ASN A 96 -1.88 1.73 13.43
CA ASN A 96 -2.72 2.71 14.12
C ASN A 96 -4.19 2.27 14.16
N GLN A 97 -4.70 1.77 13.05
CA GLN A 97 -6.06 1.24 12.95
C GLN A 97 -6.28 0.08 13.93
N GLU A 98 -5.36 -0.88 13.97
CA GLU A 98 -5.46 -2.02 14.86
C GLU A 98 -5.32 -1.63 16.35
N ILE A 99 -4.48 -0.64 16.67
CA ILE A 99 -4.34 -0.10 18.02
C ILE A 99 -5.63 0.60 18.45
N LEU A 100 -6.21 1.45 17.58
CA LEU A 100 -7.47 2.13 17.87
C LEU A 100 -8.64 1.14 18.08
N HIS A 101 -8.69 0.08 17.30
CA HIS A 101 -9.67 -1.00 17.53
C HIS A 101 -9.46 -1.71 18.87
N HIS A 102 -8.22 -1.79 19.33
CA HIS A 102 -7.89 -2.38 20.63
C HIS A 102 -8.32 -1.49 21.81
N GLU A 103 -8.29 -0.19 21.60
CA GLU A 103 -8.70 0.81 22.61
C GLU A 103 -10.21 1.03 22.68
N ALA A 104 -11.00 0.49 21.72
CA ALA A 104 -12.45 0.54 21.77
C ALA A 104 -12.99 -0.20 23.01
N ASP A 105 -14.01 0.37 23.67
CA ASP A 105 -14.50 -0.08 24.98
C ASP A 105 -14.90 -1.56 25.05
N GLU A 106 -15.45 -2.14 23.99
CA GLU A 106 -15.76 -3.57 23.93
C GLU A 106 -14.53 -4.48 24.04
N TYR A 107 -13.39 -3.98 23.61
CA TYR A 107 -12.14 -4.74 23.61
C TYR A 107 -11.41 -4.59 24.96
N LYS A 108 -11.50 -3.40 25.58
CA LYS A 108 -10.98 -3.14 26.93
C LYS A 108 -11.64 -4.07 27.96
N ASN A 109 -12.96 -4.24 27.87
CA ASN A 109 -13.70 -5.10 28.77
C ASN A 109 -13.34 -6.57 28.61
N LYS A 110 -13.23 -7.06 27.37
CA LYS A 110 -12.83 -8.47 27.09
C LYS A 110 -11.38 -8.79 27.47
N ILE A 111 -10.51 -7.80 27.47
CA ILE A 111 -9.11 -7.97 27.90
C ILE A 111 -9.03 -7.85 29.42
N ALA A 112 -9.75 -6.93 30.04
CA ALA A 112 -9.82 -6.81 31.49
C ALA A 112 -10.32 -8.13 32.13
N GLU A 113 -11.39 -8.72 31.63
CA GLU A 113 -11.89 -10.03 32.06
C GLU A 113 -10.87 -11.17 31.88
N LYS A 114 -9.98 -11.12 30.88
CA LYS A 114 -8.94 -12.12 30.67
C LYS A 114 -7.68 -11.86 31.51
N ILE A 115 -7.46 -10.63 31.93
CA ILE A 115 -6.30 -10.22 32.74
C ILE A 115 -6.57 -10.43 34.22
N GLU A 116 -7.84 -10.31 34.69
CA GLU A 116 -8.24 -10.61 36.08
C GLU A 116 -7.91 -12.05 36.54
N PHE A 117 -7.63 -12.97 35.59
CA PHE A 117 -7.20 -14.33 35.91
C PHE A 117 -5.69 -14.51 36.11
N LYS A 118 -4.88 -13.46 36.09
CA LYS A 118 -3.43 -13.54 36.30
C LYS A 118 -2.95 -12.44 37.23
N GLU A 119 -3.15 -12.68 38.54
CA GLU A 119 -2.35 -12.06 39.59
C GLU A 119 -0.92 -12.63 39.54
N GLU A 120 -0.13 -12.24 38.56
CA GLU A 120 1.32 -12.30 38.58
C GLU A 120 1.84 -10.91 38.23
N GLU A 121 1.76 -10.03 39.20
CA GLU A 121 1.93 -8.59 39.08
C GLU A 121 3.38 -8.10 38.96
N GLU A 122 4.40 -8.92 38.84
CA GLU A 122 5.80 -8.42 39.01
C GLU A 122 6.71 -8.47 37.79
N LEU A 123 6.29 -8.99 36.62
CA LEU A 123 7.20 -9.12 35.47
C LEU A 123 6.89 -8.22 34.26
N VAL A 124 5.88 -7.36 34.32
CA VAL A 124 5.47 -6.52 33.18
C VAL A 124 5.81 -5.03 33.38
N GLN A 125 6.63 -4.67 34.35
CA GLN A 125 6.90 -3.25 34.66
C GLN A 125 7.90 -2.54 33.72
N SER A 126 8.45 -3.17 32.69
CA SER A 126 9.44 -2.52 31.83
C SER A 126 9.22 -2.68 30.31
N SER A 127 8.21 -3.40 29.85
CA SER A 127 7.95 -3.41 28.43
C SER A 127 7.13 -2.18 28.03
N ASP A 128 7.67 -1.38 27.14
CA ASP A 128 7.00 -0.22 26.58
C ASP A 128 5.60 -0.62 26.09
N LYS A 129 4.55 -0.02 26.68
CA LYS A 129 3.14 -0.24 26.34
C LYS A 129 2.91 -0.13 24.81
N SER A 130 3.63 0.75 24.16
CA SER A 130 3.63 0.94 22.72
C SER A 130 4.11 -0.30 21.95
N THR A 131 5.14 -0.99 22.46
CA THR A 131 5.67 -2.21 21.83
C THR A 131 4.67 -3.36 21.93
N ASN A 132 4.02 -3.51 23.07
CA ASN A 132 2.99 -4.54 23.28
C ASN A 132 1.77 -4.31 22.36
N LEU A 133 1.32 -3.06 22.21
CA LEU A 133 0.23 -2.71 21.31
C LEU A 133 0.56 -3.01 19.84
N LYS A 134 1.80 -2.77 19.40
CA LYS A 134 2.24 -3.12 18.04
C LYS A 134 2.23 -4.64 17.83
N GLY A 135 2.70 -5.41 18.81
CA GLY A 135 2.66 -6.87 18.77
C GLY A 135 1.23 -7.42 18.66
N LEU A 136 0.31 -6.86 19.43
CA LEU A 136 -1.11 -7.22 19.36
C LEU A 136 -1.73 -6.85 18.00
N ALA A 137 -1.43 -5.68 17.48
CA ALA A 137 -1.88 -5.24 16.16
C ALA A 137 -1.39 -6.19 15.05
N PHE A 138 -0.13 -6.62 15.11
CA PHE A 138 0.43 -7.60 14.18
C PHE A 138 -0.29 -8.96 14.27
N CYS A 139 -0.50 -9.47 15.49
CA CYS A 139 -1.22 -10.73 15.68
C CYS A 139 -2.65 -10.66 15.14
N ARG A 140 -3.32 -9.52 15.30
CA ARG A 140 -4.66 -9.29 14.80
C ARG A 140 -4.70 -9.20 13.28
N ASP A 141 -3.79 -8.47 12.65
CA ASP A 141 -3.65 -8.42 11.20
C ASP A 141 -3.46 -9.81 10.61
N SER A 142 -2.59 -10.62 11.22
CA SER A 142 -2.35 -12.01 10.82
C SER A 142 -3.61 -12.85 10.86
N LYS A 143 -4.48 -12.63 11.86
CA LYS A 143 -5.74 -13.39 12.01
C LYS A 143 -6.83 -12.96 11.02
N TYR A 144 -6.92 -11.67 10.70
CA TYR A 144 -8.07 -11.11 9.98
C TYR A 144 -7.82 -10.70 8.53
N GLY A 145 -6.65 -10.84 7.99
CA GLY A 145 -6.48 -10.50 6.59
C GLY A 145 -5.05 -10.45 6.08
N SER A 146 -4.06 -10.51 6.97
CA SER A 146 -2.63 -10.46 6.61
C SER A 146 -2.30 -9.27 5.70
N ALA A 147 -2.78 -8.08 6.06
CA ALA A 147 -2.59 -6.87 5.28
C ALA A 147 -1.10 -6.49 5.21
N ILE A 148 -0.37 -6.65 6.33
CA ILE A 148 1.08 -6.41 6.41
C ILE A 148 1.83 -7.37 5.47
N LEU A 149 1.48 -8.66 5.46
CA LEU A 149 2.12 -9.63 4.55
C LEU A 149 1.88 -9.27 3.09
N LYS A 150 0.66 -8.84 2.74
CA LYS A 150 0.33 -8.36 1.39
C LYS A 150 1.09 -7.10 1.05
N LEU A 151 1.25 -6.18 2.01
CA LEU A 151 2.01 -4.95 1.86
C LEU A 151 3.48 -5.27 1.55
N ASN A 152 4.13 -6.13 2.32
CA ASN A 152 5.50 -6.57 2.11
C ASN A 152 5.67 -7.23 0.73
N THR A 153 4.72 -8.08 0.31
CA THR A 153 4.75 -8.67 -1.04
C THR A 153 4.69 -7.62 -2.16
N ILE A 154 3.94 -6.54 -1.95
CA ILE A 154 3.86 -5.43 -2.91
C ILE A 154 5.16 -4.63 -2.88
N GLU A 155 5.71 -4.40 -1.70
CA GLU A 155 7.00 -3.72 -1.52
C GLU A 155 8.11 -4.43 -2.27
N ASP A 156 8.28 -5.74 -2.07
CA ASP A 156 9.27 -6.56 -2.75
C ASP A 156 9.15 -6.46 -4.28
N LYS A 157 7.92 -6.52 -4.79
CA LYS A 157 7.67 -6.38 -6.24
C LYS A 157 8.04 -5.00 -6.76
N LEU A 158 7.76 -3.95 -6.00
CA LEU A 158 8.12 -2.57 -6.36
C LEU A 158 9.63 -2.36 -6.28
N MET A 159 10.29 -2.86 -5.24
CA MET A 159 11.75 -2.79 -5.08
C MET A 159 12.47 -3.50 -6.21
N ASN A 160 12.09 -4.74 -6.53
CA ASN A 160 12.66 -5.49 -7.65
C ASN A 160 12.47 -4.75 -8.99
N LYS A 161 11.31 -4.13 -9.19
CA LYS A 161 11.05 -3.32 -10.38
C LYS A 161 11.91 -2.06 -10.39
N TYR A 162 12.08 -1.41 -9.24
CA TYR A 162 12.89 -0.20 -9.10
C TYR A 162 14.35 -0.46 -9.46
N TYR A 163 14.96 -1.50 -8.89
CA TYR A 163 16.34 -1.89 -9.20
C TYR A 163 16.52 -2.29 -10.65
N ARG A 164 15.61 -3.07 -11.20
CA ARG A 164 15.66 -3.44 -12.64
C ARG A 164 15.62 -2.21 -13.55
N LEU A 165 14.84 -1.20 -13.22
CA LEU A 165 14.79 0.04 -14.00
C LEU A 165 16.08 0.86 -13.88
N LEU A 166 16.71 0.88 -12.70
CA LEU A 166 18.02 1.51 -12.50
C LEU A 166 19.10 0.78 -13.31
N ASP A 167 19.11 -0.55 -13.32
CA ASP A 167 20.04 -1.34 -14.15
C ASP A 167 19.86 -1.05 -15.64
N ILE A 168 18.61 -1.00 -16.12
CA ILE A 168 18.30 -0.63 -17.51
C ILE A 168 18.85 0.76 -17.85
N LEU A 169 18.59 1.75 -16.97
CA LEU A 169 19.10 3.11 -17.19
C LEU A 169 20.63 3.13 -17.24
N LYS A 170 21.28 2.44 -16.30
CA LYS A 170 22.73 2.34 -16.26
C LYS A 170 23.30 1.74 -17.53
N MET A 171 22.72 0.63 -18.01
CA MET A 171 23.12 0.00 -19.28
C MET A 171 22.96 0.96 -20.47
N MET A 172 21.88 1.74 -20.51
CA MET A 172 21.66 2.73 -21.56
C MET A 172 22.71 3.85 -21.51
N GLN A 173 23.06 4.30 -20.31
CA GLN A 173 24.07 5.35 -20.09
C GLN A 173 25.49 4.88 -20.37
N GLU A 174 25.81 3.61 -20.12
CA GLU A 174 27.12 3.00 -20.46
C GLU A 174 27.28 2.71 -21.95
N ALA A 175 26.19 2.61 -22.70
CA ALA A 175 26.19 2.37 -24.15
C ALA A 175 26.31 3.64 -25.02
N ARG A 176 26.39 4.82 -24.40
CA ARG A 176 26.66 6.11 -25.07
C ARG A 176 28.14 6.23 -25.37
#